data_e96d3d64a7a286997c8df1ef757b3dee
#
_entry.id   e96d3d64a7a286997c8df1ef757b3dee
#
_cell.length_a   1.000
_cell.length_b   1.000
_cell.length_c   1.000
_cell.angle_alpha   90.00
_cell.angle_beta   90.00
_cell.angle_gamma   90.00
#
_symmetry.space_group_name_H-M   'P 1'
#
loop_
_entity.id
_entity.type
_entity.pdbx_description
1 polymer ?
#
loop_
_entity_poly.entity_id
_entity_poly.type
_entity_poly.pdbx_seq_one_letter_code
_entity_poly.pdbx_strand_id
1 'polypeptide(L)'
;MIGKVDFDHLSFGTTFSDHMLRMNYAHGAWQEPEIVPFGPIQVMPSLSTLHYGQTVFEGLKAFRNRKGGVNIFRPDMHAERMKHSCERVCIPVINNERFIEAVEALVDLERDWVPKARGTALYIRPLVFASESYIGVRISEEYAFYIMTSPVAAYFKEGLNPVRLMTSGDFVRACPGGLGEAKTAANYAASLLPQAEANRKGYSQVIWLDAVEGKYIDEVGTMNIAFNRVKPDDLR
;
A
#
# COMPACT_ATOMS: atom_id res chain seq x y z
N MET A 1 11.33 0.81 -19.20
CA MET A 1 12.02 -0.03 -20.21
C MET A 1 12.63 -1.24 -19.51
N ILE A 2 11.94 -2.35 -19.57
CA ILE A 2 12.24 -3.61 -18.85
C ILE A 2 13.67 -4.14 -19.07
N GLY A 3 14.23 -3.99 -20.27
CA GLY A 3 15.58 -4.49 -20.61
C GLY A 3 16.76 -3.82 -19.88
N LYS A 4 16.49 -2.81 -19.03
CA LYS A 4 17.51 -2.13 -18.22
C LYS A 4 17.39 -2.47 -16.73
N VAL A 5 16.43 -3.31 -16.35
CA VAL A 5 16.15 -3.64 -14.94
C VAL A 5 16.93 -4.86 -14.52
N ASP A 6 17.66 -4.72 -13.40
CA ASP A 6 18.30 -5.84 -12.73
C ASP A 6 17.27 -6.53 -11.81
N PHE A 7 16.71 -7.66 -12.32
CA PHE A 7 15.72 -8.44 -11.59
C PHE A 7 16.31 -9.27 -10.44
N ASP A 8 17.64 -9.38 -10.34
CA ASP A 8 18.33 -10.10 -9.27
C ASP A 8 18.55 -9.21 -8.03
N HIS A 9 18.49 -7.88 -8.21
CA HIS A 9 18.72 -6.89 -7.13
C HIS A 9 17.57 -5.89 -7.00
N LEU A 10 16.34 -6.40 -6.90
CA LEU A 10 15.15 -5.57 -6.75
C LEU A 10 15.03 -4.99 -5.33
N SER A 11 14.85 -3.67 -5.24
CA SER A 11 14.46 -2.97 -4.01
C SER A 11 12.98 -2.61 -4.04
N PHE A 12 12.34 -2.60 -2.88
CA PHE A 12 10.91 -2.30 -2.80
C PHE A 12 10.62 -0.85 -3.21
N GLY A 13 9.74 -0.67 -4.21
CA GLY A 13 9.19 0.64 -4.58
C GLY A 13 10.15 1.61 -5.27
N THR A 14 11.27 1.14 -5.83
CA THR A 14 12.25 1.99 -6.52
C THR A 14 12.23 1.84 -8.04
N THR A 15 11.73 0.72 -8.54
CA THR A 15 11.62 0.41 -9.96
C THR A 15 10.15 0.29 -10.33
N PHE A 16 9.71 0.94 -11.38
CA PHE A 16 8.33 0.91 -11.84
C PHE A 16 8.25 0.34 -13.26
N SER A 17 7.10 -0.26 -13.59
CA SER A 17 6.81 -0.73 -14.94
C SER A 17 6.64 0.44 -15.92
N ASP A 18 6.49 0.11 -17.19
CA ASP A 18 6.47 1.12 -18.26
C ASP A 18 5.17 1.94 -18.28
N HIS A 19 4.07 1.41 -17.72
CA HIS A 19 2.76 2.07 -17.76
C HIS A 19 2.13 2.19 -16.37
N MET A 20 1.17 3.09 -16.26
CA MET A 20 0.27 3.24 -15.13
C MET A 20 -1.17 3.39 -15.64
N LEU A 21 -2.14 3.00 -14.82
CA LEU A 21 -3.55 3.29 -15.11
C LEU A 21 -3.95 4.55 -14.34
N ARG A 22 -4.75 5.40 -14.97
CA ARG A 22 -5.38 6.57 -14.34
C ARG A 22 -6.87 6.59 -14.60
N MET A 23 -7.62 7.15 -13.66
CA MET A 23 -9.04 7.41 -13.76
C MET A 23 -9.39 8.61 -12.88
N ASN A 24 -10.19 9.54 -13.38
CA ASN A 24 -10.59 10.73 -12.62
C ASN A 24 -12.06 10.61 -12.19
N TYR A 25 -12.38 11.23 -11.06
CA TYR A 25 -13.75 11.48 -10.63
C TYR A 25 -14.05 12.96 -10.77
N ALA A 26 -15.04 13.29 -11.57
CA ALA A 26 -15.51 14.65 -11.78
C ALA A 26 -17.01 14.61 -12.17
N HIS A 27 -17.71 15.71 -11.90
CA HIS A 27 -19.14 15.83 -12.20
C HIS A 27 -20.01 14.71 -11.60
N GLY A 28 -19.62 14.21 -10.41
CA GLY A 28 -20.36 13.20 -9.68
C GLY A 28 -20.16 11.74 -10.16
N ALA A 29 -19.19 11.48 -11.05
CA ALA A 29 -18.94 10.14 -11.58
C ALA A 29 -17.46 9.86 -11.86
N TRP A 30 -17.06 8.57 -11.68
CA TRP A 30 -15.79 8.06 -12.17
C TRP A 30 -15.80 7.97 -13.68
N GLN A 31 -14.81 8.62 -14.31
CA GLN A 31 -14.62 8.61 -15.77
C GLN A 31 -14.03 7.26 -16.22
N GLU A 32 -13.91 7.03 -17.54
CA GLU A 32 -13.29 5.82 -18.06
C GLU A 32 -11.79 5.74 -17.70
N PRO A 33 -11.28 4.53 -17.36
CA PRO A 33 -9.88 4.34 -17.08
C PRO A 33 -9.03 4.43 -18.34
N GLU A 34 -7.83 5.00 -18.21
CA GLU A 34 -6.84 5.08 -19.27
C GLU A 34 -5.53 4.47 -18.81
N ILE A 35 -4.88 3.69 -19.67
CA ILE A 35 -3.50 3.24 -19.44
C ILE A 35 -2.58 4.20 -20.20
N VAL A 36 -1.63 4.77 -19.46
CA VAL A 36 -0.69 5.78 -19.98
C VAL A 36 0.75 5.42 -19.59
N PRO A 37 1.78 5.93 -20.26
CA PRO A 37 3.16 5.74 -19.82
C PRO A 37 3.35 6.19 -18.36
N PHE A 38 4.12 5.41 -17.59
CA PHE A 38 4.47 5.80 -16.21
C PHE A 38 5.36 7.05 -16.24
N GLY A 39 4.98 8.06 -15.49
CA GLY A 39 5.71 9.33 -15.45
C GLY A 39 5.15 10.31 -14.42
N PRO A 40 5.67 11.52 -14.38
CA PRO A 40 5.22 12.56 -13.46
C PRO A 40 3.77 12.98 -13.76
N ILE A 41 3.04 13.32 -12.69
CA ILE A 41 1.74 13.98 -12.77
C ILE A 41 1.89 15.45 -12.43
N GLN A 42 1.16 16.30 -13.15
CA GLN A 42 1.12 17.73 -12.85
C GLN A 42 -0.01 18.02 -11.86
N VAL A 43 0.32 18.70 -10.78
CA VAL A 43 -0.64 19.09 -9.74
C VAL A 43 -0.42 20.54 -9.33
N MET A 44 -1.49 21.21 -8.94
CA MET A 44 -1.40 22.55 -8.36
C MET A 44 -0.91 22.46 -6.89
N PRO A 45 -0.10 23.41 -6.41
CA PRO A 45 0.30 23.44 -4.99
C PRO A 45 -0.88 23.49 -4.01
N SER A 46 -2.02 23.99 -4.45
CA SER A 46 -3.29 24.06 -3.70
C SER A 46 -4.11 22.77 -3.74
N LEU A 47 -3.55 21.66 -4.26
CA LEU A 47 -4.20 20.36 -4.28
C LEU A 47 -4.58 19.94 -2.85
N SER A 48 -5.86 19.70 -2.59
CA SER A 48 -6.41 19.50 -1.24
C SER A 48 -5.75 18.35 -0.49
N THR A 49 -5.40 17.25 -1.17
CA THR A 49 -4.72 16.13 -0.54
C THR A 49 -3.33 16.45 0.01
N LEU A 50 -2.61 17.43 -0.58
CA LEU A 50 -1.29 17.85 -0.09
C LEU A 50 -1.38 18.56 1.27
N HIS A 51 -2.54 19.12 1.59
CA HIS A 51 -2.78 19.86 2.82
C HIS A 51 -3.50 19.05 3.88
N TYR A 52 -4.46 18.21 3.50
CA TYR A 52 -5.37 17.54 4.42
C TYR A 52 -5.34 16.01 4.36
N GLY A 53 -4.54 15.43 3.44
CA GLY A 53 -4.24 14.00 3.43
C GLY A 53 -5.43 13.10 3.09
N GLN A 54 -6.46 13.60 2.37
CA GLN A 54 -7.59 12.78 1.92
C GLN A 54 -7.12 11.84 0.80
N THR A 55 -6.49 10.73 1.21
CA THR A 55 -5.81 9.78 0.35
C THR A 55 -5.98 8.37 0.90
N VAL A 56 -6.29 7.41 0.03
CA VAL A 56 -6.39 5.98 0.32
C VAL A 56 -5.53 5.21 -0.70
N PHE A 57 -4.91 4.13 -0.26
CA PHE A 57 -4.16 3.28 -1.18
C PHE A 57 -4.32 1.80 -0.84
N GLU A 58 -3.99 0.95 -1.79
CA GLU A 58 -3.91 -0.49 -1.61
C GLU A 58 -2.53 -1.03 -1.98
N GLY A 59 -2.30 -2.28 -1.64
CA GLY A 59 -1.07 -2.98 -1.99
C GLY A 59 -1.34 -4.46 -2.14
N LEU A 60 -1.34 -4.95 -3.36
CA LEU A 60 -1.51 -6.35 -3.70
C LEU A 60 -0.38 -6.84 -4.60
N LYS A 61 -0.33 -8.13 -4.87
CA LYS A 61 0.78 -8.74 -5.60
C LYS A 61 0.29 -9.67 -6.69
N ALA A 62 0.99 -9.63 -7.83
CA ALA A 62 0.89 -10.60 -8.88
C ALA A 62 2.12 -11.51 -8.92
N PHE A 63 1.93 -12.79 -9.17
CA PHE A 63 2.96 -13.81 -9.14
C PHE A 63 2.95 -14.66 -10.41
N ARG A 64 4.12 -15.08 -10.87
CA ARG A 64 4.21 -16.12 -11.89
C ARG A 64 3.81 -17.47 -11.30
N ASN A 65 2.90 -18.16 -11.96
CA ASN A 65 2.56 -19.54 -11.63
C ASN A 65 3.46 -20.55 -12.35
N ARG A 66 3.39 -21.82 -11.93
CA ARG A 66 4.23 -22.90 -12.50
C ARG A 66 3.98 -23.16 -13.99
N LYS A 67 2.85 -22.72 -14.54
CA LYS A 67 2.49 -22.88 -15.97
C LYS A 67 2.90 -21.67 -16.80
N GLY A 68 3.59 -20.67 -16.21
CA GLY A 68 4.04 -19.44 -16.87
C GLY A 68 2.99 -18.31 -16.92
N GLY A 69 1.78 -18.55 -16.47
CA GLY A 69 0.74 -17.52 -16.31
C GLY A 69 0.99 -16.62 -15.12
N VAL A 70 0.16 -15.61 -14.96
CA VAL A 70 0.18 -14.63 -13.85
C VAL A 70 -1.09 -14.76 -13.02
N ASN A 71 -0.94 -14.81 -11.71
CA ASN A 71 -2.05 -14.82 -10.76
C ASN A 71 -1.95 -13.59 -9.85
N ILE A 72 -3.06 -12.88 -9.66
CA ILE A 72 -3.18 -11.80 -8.68
C ILE A 72 -3.76 -12.40 -7.40
N PHE A 73 -3.13 -12.11 -6.25
CA PHE A 73 -3.58 -12.69 -4.99
C PHE A 73 -4.70 -11.86 -4.36
N ARG A 74 -5.89 -12.45 -4.22
CA ARG A 74 -7.05 -11.91 -3.53
C ARG A 74 -7.44 -10.47 -3.94
N PRO A 75 -7.59 -10.17 -5.24
CA PRO A 75 -7.97 -8.83 -5.68
C PRO A 75 -9.35 -8.43 -5.13
N ASP A 76 -10.26 -9.39 -4.92
CA ASP A 76 -11.56 -9.26 -4.28
C ASP A 76 -11.49 -8.59 -2.90
N MET A 77 -10.60 -9.10 -2.03
CA MET A 77 -10.45 -8.57 -0.67
C MET A 77 -9.78 -7.20 -0.63
N HIS A 78 -8.88 -6.94 -1.60
CA HIS A 78 -8.26 -5.63 -1.74
C HIS A 78 -9.25 -4.58 -2.26
N ALA A 79 -10.15 -4.96 -3.18
CA ALA A 79 -11.24 -4.11 -3.65
C ALA A 79 -12.18 -3.72 -2.50
N GLU A 80 -12.59 -4.69 -1.68
CA GLU A 80 -13.47 -4.45 -0.53
C GLU A 80 -12.80 -3.55 0.52
N ARG A 81 -11.51 -3.76 0.82
CA ARG A 81 -10.78 -2.89 1.75
C ARG A 81 -10.56 -1.48 1.19
N MET A 82 -10.31 -1.35 -0.12
CA MET A 82 -10.26 -0.04 -0.79
C MET A 82 -11.57 0.71 -0.65
N LYS A 83 -12.70 0.04 -0.90
CA LYS A 83 -14.05 0.58 -0.73
C LYS A 83 -14.26 1.07 0.71
N HIS A 84 -14.04 0.22 1.70
CA HIS A 84 -14.21 0.56 3.11
C HIS A 84 -13.32 1.74 3.55
N SER A 85 -12.06 1.75 3.08
CA SER A 85 -11.15 2.86 3.36
C SER A 85 -11.60 4.18 2.72
N CYS A 86 -12.15 4.13 1.50
CA CYS A 86 -12.72 5.30 0.81
C CYS A 86 -13.94 5.85 1.55
N GLU A 87 -14.86 4.97 1.97
CA GLU A 87 -16.06 5.35 2.76
C GLU A 87 -15.65 6.08 4.04
N ARG A 88 -14.62 5.57 4.75
CA ARG A 88 -14.14 6.17 6.02
C ARG A 88 -13.63 7.61 5.87
N VAL A 89 -13.07 7.97 4.72
CA VAL A 89 -12.52 9.30 4.47
C VAL A 89 -13.31 10.08 3.41
N CYS A 90 -14.56 9.68 3.15
CA CYS A 90 -15.50 10.35 2.24
C CYS A 90 -14.97 10.49 0.80
N ILE A 91 -14.27 9.48 0.30
CA ILE A 91 -13.89 9.38 -1.12
C ILE A 91 -14.97 8.56 -1.85
N PRO A 92 -15.45 8.98 -3.04
CA PRO A 92 -16.38 8.21 -3.83
C PRO A 92 -15.86 6.79 -4.11
N VAL A 93 -16.68 5.79 -3.84
CA VAL A 93 -16.30 4.39 -4.00
C VAL A 93 -16.13 4.05 -5.49
N ILE A 94 -15.03 3.36 -5.79
CA ILE A 94 -14.87 2.62 -7.04
C ILE A 94 -15.48 1.24 -6.82
N ASN A 95 -16.41 0.84 -7.68
CA ASN A 95 -17.07 -0.46 -7.55
C ASN A 95 -16.03 -1.60 -7.69
N ASN A 96 -16.25 -2.70 -6.97
CA ASN A 96 -15.26 -3.78 -6.84
C ASN A 96 -14.89 -4.42 -8.18
N GLU A 97 -15.87 -4.64 -9.06
CA GLU A 97 -15.66 -5.21 -10.39
C GLU A 97 -14.76 -4.30 -11.21
N ARG A 98 -15.07 -3.00 -11.24
CA ARG A 98 -14.27 -2.01 -11.96
C ARG A 98 -12.85 -1.86 -11.42
N PHE A 99 -12.69 -1.95 -10.10
CA PHE A 99 -11.37 -1.98 -9.48
C PHE A 99 -10.55 -3.20 -9.92
N ILE A 100 -11.17 -4.39 -9.92
CA ILE A 100 -10.51 -5.64 -10.32
C ILE A 100 -10.15 -5.60 -11.80
N GLU A 101 -11.09 -5.21 -12.68
CA GLU A 101 -10.85 -5.05 -14.11
C GLU A 101 -9.69 -4.09 -14.41
N ALA A 102 -9.63 -2.95 -13.71
CA ALA A 102 -8.55 -1.99 -13.85
C ALA A 102 -7.17 -2.58 -13.44
N VAL A 103 -7.14 -3.33 -12.33
CA VAL A 103 -5.92 -4.04 -11.88
C VAL A 103 -5.50 -5.09 -12.90
N GLU A 104 -6.44 -5.91 -13.38
CA GLU A 104 -6.18 -6.99 -14.34
C GLU A 104 -5.68 -6.44 -15.67
N ALA A 105 -6.30 -5.38 -16.19
CA ALA A 105 -5.91 -4.75 -17.45
C ALA A 105 -4.45 -4.24 -17.42
N LEU A 106 -4.04 -3.57 -16.33
CA LEU A 106 -2.67 -3.10 -16.19
C LEU A 106 -1.68 -4.26 -16.01
N VAL A 107 -2.01 -5.25 -15.18
CA VAL A 107 -1.15 -6.42 -14.95
C VAL A 107 -1.01 -7.27 -16.22
N ASP A 108 -2.05 -7.37 -17.04
CA ASP A 108 -2.00 -8.08 -18.32
C ASP A 108 -1.05 -7.39 -19.31
N LEU A 109 -1.10 -6.07 -19.41
CA LEU A 109 -0.15 -5.29 -20.21
C LEU A 109 1.28 -5.42 -19.69
N GLU A 110 1.47 -5.36 -18.37
CA GLU A 110 2.77 -5.37 -17.70
C GLU A 110 3.20 -6.79 -17.26
N ARG A 111 2.65 -7.84 -17.87
CA ARG A 111 2.90 -9.24 -17.49
C ARG A 111 4.38 -9.63 -17.51
N ASP A 112 5.18 -9.02 -18.37
CA ASP A 112 6.61 -9.30 -18.49
C ASP A 112 7.41 -8.71 -17.33
N TRP A 113 6.85 -7.73 -16.62
CA TRP A 113 7.41 -7.15 -15.40
C TRP A 113 7.21 -8.05 -14.16
N VAL A 114 6.38 -9.10 -14.24
CA VAL A 114 6.24 -10.06 -13.15
C VAL A 114 7.49 -10.92 -13.07
N PRO A 115 8.32 -10.80 -12.02
CA PRO A 115 9.59 -11.50 -11.92
C PRO A 115 9.41 -13.03 -11.89
N LYS A 116 10.44 -13.77 -12.35
CA LYS A 116 10.41 -15.24 -12.42
C LYS A 116 10.98 -15.92 -11.17
N ALA A 117 11.87 -15.24 -10.44
CA ALA A 117 12.55 -15.82 -9.29
C ALA A 117 11.57 -16.11 -8.14
N ARG A 118 11.84 -17.20 -7.41
CA ARG A 118 11.04 -17.54 -6.23
C ARG A 118 11.18 -16.48 -5.14
N GLY A 119 10.06 -16.09 -4.51
CA GLY A 119 10.04 -15.05 -3.48
C GLY A 119 9.91 -13.63 -4.03
N THR A 120 9.85 -13.47 -5.35
CA THR A 120 9.61 -12.19 -6.01
C THR A 120 8.16 -12.04 -6.47
N ALA A 121 7.73 -10.82 -6.73
CA ALA A 121 6.38 -10.52 -7.20
C ALA A 121 6.35 -9.20 -7.96
N LEU A 122 5.31 -8.97 -8.73
CA LEU A 122 4.94 -7.63 -9.17
C LEU A 122 4.02 -7.01 -8.10
N TYR A 123 4.50 -6.00 -7.41
CA TYR A 123 3.71 -5.22 -6.46
C TYR A 123 2.82 -4.25 -7.22
N ILE A 124 1.55 -4.20 -6.85
CA ILE A 124 0.54 -3.35 -7.46
C ILE A 124 0.11 -2.33 -6.43
N ARG A 125 0.15 -1.05 -6.77
CA ARG A 125 -0.19 0.09 -5.91
C ARG A 125 -1.37 0.88 -6.48
N PRO A 126 -2.62 0.51 -6.17
CA PRO A 126 -3.75 1.41 -6.34
C PRO A 126 -3.65 2.58 -5.34
N LEU A 127 -3.93 3.78 -5.82
CA LEU A 127 -3.88 5.03 -5.07
C LEU A 127 -5.04 5.90 -5.49
N VAL A 128 -5.83 6.40 -4.55
CA VAL A 128 -6.85 7.42 -4.79
C VAL A 128 -6.62 8.61 -3.87
N PHE A 129 -6.78 9.80 -4.39
CA PHE A 129 -6.63 11.02 -3.60
C PHE A 129 -7.52 12.15 -4.10
N ALA A 130 -7.83 13.07 -3.20
CA ALA A 130 -8.55 14.31 -3.52
C ALA A 130 -7.69 15.18 -4.43
N SER A 131 -8.18 15.46 -5.65
CA SER A 131 -7.45 16.18 -6.69
C SER A 131 -7.93 17.62 -6.92
N GLU A 132 -8.91 18.05 -6.16
CA GLU A 132 -9.41 19.41 -6.24
C GLU A 132 -8.37 20.44 -5.77
N SER A 133 -8.25 21.52 -6.51
CA SER A 133 -7.38 22.67 -6.16
C SER A 133 -8.12 23.62 -5.21
N TYR A 134 -8.13 23.27 -3.91
CA TYR A 134 -8.86 24.03 -2.90
C TYR A 134 -8.17 23.98 -1.53
N ILE A 135 -7.92 25.14 -0.93
CA ILE A 135 -7.35 25.28 0.42
C ILE A 135 -8.49 25.54 1.41
N GLY A 136 -9.05 24.47 1.95
CA GLY A 136 -10.10 24.48 2.95
C GLY A 136 -10.48 23.07 3.34
N VAL A 137 -10.85 22.86 4.61
CA VAL A 137 -11.20 21.52 5.12
C VAL A 137 -12.65 21.22 4.73
N ARG A 138 -12.84 20.46 3.67
CA ARG A 138 -14.13 19.92 3.24
C ARG A 138 -13.93 18.64 2.45
N ILE A 139 -15.02 17.93 2.19
CA ILE A 139 -15.01 16.80 1.25
C ILE A 139 -14.74 17.36 -0.15
N SER A 140 -13.77 16.79 -0.85
CA SER A 140 -13.42 17.16 -2.21
C SER A 140 -14.54 16.76 -3.20
N GLU A 141 -14.66 17.51 -4.29
CA GLU A 141 -15.59 17.18 -5.39
C GLU A 141 -14.87 16.49 -6.56
N GLU A 142 -13.53 16.50 -6.56
CA GLU A 142 -12.71 15.87 -7.59
C GLU A 142 -11.69 14.91 -6.97
N TYR A 143 -11.51 13.76 -7.62
CA TYR A 143 -10.54 12.75 -7.18
C TYR A 143 -9.79 12.16 -8.37
N ALA A 144 -8.58 11.72 -8.13
CA ALA A 144 -7.77 10.99 -9.08
C ALA A 144 -7.45 9.59 -8.53
N PHE A 145 -7.62 8.58 -9.34
CA PHE A 145 -7.24 7.20 -9.08
C PHE A 145 -6.12 6.78 -10.03
N TYR A 146 -5.07 6.19 -9.46
CA TYR A 146 -3.94 5.65 -10.19
C TYR A 146 -3.67 4.21 -9.78
N ILE A 147 -3.21 3.39 -10.72
CA ILE A 147 -2.58 2.11 -10.42
C ILE A 147 -1.18 2.14 -11.03
N MET A 148 -0.18 1.83 -10.21
CA MET A 148 1.20 1.67 -10.67
C MET A 148 1.74 0.33 -10.21
N THR A 149 2.72 -0.24 -10.92
CA THR A 149 3.31 -1.52 -10.61
C THR A 149 4.82 -1.45 -10.47
N SER A 150 5.37 -2.30 -9.60
CA SER A 150 6.79 -2.33 -9.25
C SER A 150 7.24 -3.78 -9.05
N PRO A 151 8.23 -4.30 -9.76
CA PRO A 151 8.81 -5.60 -9.44
C PRO A 151 9.54 -5.53 -8.10
N VAL A 152 9.30 -6.52 -7.24
CA VAL A 152 9.86 -6.54 -5.88
C VAL A 152 10.41 -7.91 -5.53
N ALA A 153 11.46 -7.90 -4.68
CA ALA A 153 11.98 -9.08 -4.00
C ALA A 153 11.44 -9.19 -2.56
N ALA A 154 12.11 -9.90 -1.68
CA ALA A 154 11.76 -9.97 -0.27
C ALA A 154 11.76 -8.56 0.37
N TYR A 155 10.77 -8.29 1.20
CA TYR A 155 10.61 -6.98 1.84
C TYR A 155 11.75 -6.66 2.81
N PHE A 156 12.17 -7.65 3.61
CA PHE A 156 13.26 -7.49 4.55
C PHE A 156 14.61 -7.79 3.89
N LYS A 157 15.59 -6.93 4.12
CA LYS A 157 16.98 -7.14 3.69
C LYS A 157 17.59 -8.38 4.35
N GLU A 158 17.18 -8.66 5.58
CA GLU A 158 17.58 -9.82 6.38
C GLU A 158 16.97 -11.14 5.86
N GLY A 159 16.03 -11.09 4.93
CA GLY A 159 15.30 -12.25 4.42
C GLY A 159 14.44 -12.92 5.50
N LEU A 160 14.72 -14.18 5.83
CA LEU A 160 14.04 -14.94 6.89
C LEU A 160 14.79 -14.94 8.24
N ASN A 161 15.84 -14.15 8.39
CA ASN A 161 16.56 -14.06 9.66
C ASN A 161 15.73 -13.29 10.69
N PRO A 162 15.88 -13.62 12.00
CA PRO A 162 15.22 -12.88 13.06
C PRO A 162 15.60 -11.41 13.07
N VAL A 163 14.64 -10.54 13.31
CA VAL A 163 14.84 -9.08 13.44
C VAL A 163 14.56 -8.63 14.86
N ARG A 164 15.15 -7.51 15.25
CA ARG A 164 14.90 -6.89 16.55
C ARG A 164 13.75 -5.89 16.43
N LEU A 165 12.80 -5.99 17.36
CA LEU A 165 11.62 -5.13 17.41
C LEU A 165 11.68 -4.26 18.68
N MET A 166 11.20 -3.02 18.57
CA MET A 166 11.09 -2.08 19.70
C MET A 166 9.61 -1.86 20.01
N THR A 167 9.22 -2.03 21.28
CA THR A 167 7.87 -1.64 21.72
C THR A 167 7.77 -0.12 21.80
N SER A 168 6.75 0.48 21.18
CA SER A 168 6.43 1.89 21.36
C SER A 168 5.67 2.10 22.67
N GLY A 169 6.15 3.03 23.51
CA GLY A 169 5.48 3.42 24.75
C GLY A 169 4.72 4.74 24.65
N ASP A 170 5.19 5.64 23.78
CA ASP A 170 4.68 7.02 23.70
C ASP A 170 3.76 7.26 22.49
N PHE A 171 3.77 6.34 21.53
CA PHE A 171 3.02 6.47 20.29
C PHE A 171 2.12 5.26 20.06
N VAL A 172 0.94 5.52 19.52
CA VAL A 172 -0.03 4.48 19.15
C VAL A 172 -0.22 4.42 17.65
N ARG A 173 -0.48 3.23 17.11
CA ARG A 173 -0.74 3.00 15.69
C ARG A 173 -2.17 3.39 15.32
N ALA A 174 -3.12 3.05 16.20
CA ALA A 174 -4.55 3.26 16.04
C ALA A 174 -5.18 3.53 17.39
N CYS A 175 -6.33 4.20 17.40
CA CYS A 175 -7.12 4.42 18.61
C CYS A 175 -8.62 4.29 18.29
N PRO A 176 -9.46 4.02 19.30
CA PRO A 176 -10.92 4.00 19.13
C PRO A 176 -11.43 5.29 18.50
N GLY A 177 -12.23 5.17 17.42
CA GLY A 177 -12.74 6.32 16.65
C GLY A 177 -11.74 6.97 15.69
N GLY A 178 -10.48 6.52 15.67
CA GLY A 178 -9.45 6.99 14.75
C GLY A 178 -9.57 6.41 13.35
N LEU A 179 -8.47 6.50 12.57
CA LEU A 179 -8.39 6.05 11.17
C LEU A 179 -7.74 4.66 11.01
N GLY A 180 -7.52 3.92 12.12
CA GLY A 180 -6.72 2.68 12.12
C GLY A 180 -7.21 1.60 11.16
N GLU A 181 -8.51 1.50 10.96
CA GLU A 181 -9.15 0.52 10.06
C GLU A 181 -9.02 0.87 8.57
N ALA A 182 -8.83 2.15 8.23
CA ALA A 182 -8.72 2.62 6.87
C ALA A 182 -7.25 2.61 6.40
N LYS A 183 -7.01 2.19 5.16
CA LYS A 183 -5.68 2.23 4.57
C LYS A 183 -5.41 3.62 3.96
N THR A 184 -5.31 4.62 4.85
CA THR A 184 -5.13 6.04 4.51
C THR A 184 -3.72 6.54 4.84
N ALA A 185 -3.24 7.52 4.09
CA ALA A 185 -1.89 8.09 4.21
C ALA A 185 -1.57 8.61 5.63
N ALA A 186 -2.55 9.16 6.34
CA ALA A 186 -2.38 9.70 7.69
C ALA A 186 -1.82 8.68 8.69
N ASN A 187 -2.27 7.42 8.63
CA ASN A 187 -1.76 6.34 9.50
C ASN A 187 -0.27 6.09 9.31
N TYR A 188 0.22 6.22 8.08
CA TYR A 188 1.63 5.98 7.74
C TYR A 188 2.50 7.18 8.09
N ALA A 189 2.01 8.39 7.89
CA ALA A 189 2.71 9.60 8.32
C ALA A 189 2.93 9.59 9.84
N ALA A 190 1.93 9.20 10.63
CA ALA A 190 2.03 9.09 12.08
C ALA A 190 3.08 8.05 12.55
N SER A 191 3.38 7.04 11.75
CA SER A 191 4.34 6.00 12.10
C SER A 191 5.82 6.36 11.85
N LEU A 192 6.10 7.47 11.16
CA LEU A 192 7.46 7.81 10.72
C LEU A 192 8.41 8.11 11.88
N LEU A 193 7.99 8.90 12.86
CA LEU A 193 8.85 9.26 14.00
C LEU A 193 9.20 8.05 14.88
N PRO A 194 8.24 7.24 15.35
CA PRO A 194 8.54 6.02 16.10
C PRO A 194 9.45 5.06 15.34
N GLN A 195 9.25 4.89 14.02
CA GLN A 195 10.11 4.05 13.19
C GLN A 195 11.53 4.62 13.08
N ALA A 196 11.69 5.93 12.94
CA ALA A 196 12.99 6.59 12.92
C ALA A 196 13.73 6.41 14.26
N GLU A 197 13.02 6.47 15.38
CA GLU A 197 13.56 6.21 16.71
C GLU A 197 14.02 4.75 16.89
N ALA A 198 13.19 3.80 16.44
CA ALA A 198 13.53 2.39 16.46
C ALA A 198 14.81 2.13 15.64
N ASN A 199 14.91 2.67 14.44
CA ASN A 199 16.07 2.52 13.57
C ASN A 199 17.34 3.09 14.22
N ARG A 200 17.29 4.28 14.85
CA ARG A 200 18.43 4.86 15.58
C ARG A 200 18.94 3.98 16.72
N LYS A 201 18.04 3.21 17.33
CA LYS A 201 18.36 2.26 18.42
C LYS A 201 18.72 0.85 17.90
N GLY A 202 18.81 0.65 16.57
CA GLY A 202 19.18 -0.62 15.94
C GLY A 202 18.06 -1.65 15.91
N TYR A 203 16.81 -1.22 15.97
CA TYR A 203 15.62 -2.07 15.78
C TYR A 203 15.08 -1.95 14.36
N SER A 204 14.57 -3.04 13.81
CA SER A 204 14.04 -3.07 12.43
C SER A 204 12.63 -2.53 12.32
N GLN A 205 11.79 -2.73 13.36
CA GLN A 205 10.38 -2.34 13.37
C GLN A 205 9.90 -2.01 14.79
N VAL A 206 8.74 -1.36 14.85
CA VAL A 206 8.03 -1.00 16.08
C VAL A 206 6.92 -2.02 16.35
N ILE A 207 6.81 -2.50 17.59
CA ILE A 207 5.63 -3.19 18.10
C ILE A 207 4.68 -2.13 18.65
N TRP A 208 3.51 -2.05 18.06
CA TRP A 208 2.46 -1.14 18.53
C TRP A 208 1.63 -1.78 19.62
N LEU A 209 1.37 -1.01 20.66
CA LEU A 209 0.47 -1.40 21.74
C LEU A 209 -0.88 -0.69 21.57
N ASP A 210 -1.91 -1.28 22.14
CA ASP A 210 -3.26 -0.72 22.18
C ASP A 210 -3.28 0.68 22.82
N ALA A 211 -4.15 1.54 22.29
CA ALA A 211 -4.22 2.94 22.69
C ALA A 211 -4.92 3.17 24.04
N VAL A 212 -5.58 2.17 24.61
CA VAL A 212 -6.38 2.32 25.84
C VAL A 212 -5.58 1.94 27.07
N GLU A 213 -4.97 0.76 27.07
CA GLU A 213 -4.21 0.24 28.21
C GLU A 213 -2.69 0.28 27.99
N GLY A 214 -2.24 0.41 26.74
CA GLY A 214 -0.81 0.37 26.40
C GLY A 214 -0.16 -0.97 26.69
N LYS A 215 -0.91 -2.07 26.62
CA LYS A 215 -0.52 -3.37 27.13
C LYS A 215 -0.60 -4.50 26.11
N TYR A 216 -1.58 -4.45 25.23
CA TYR A 216 -1.83 -5.51 24.25
C TYR A 216 -1.18 -5.16 22.93
N ILE A 217 -0.67 -6.17 22.23
CA ILE A 217 -0.04 -5.99 20.93
C ILE A 217 -1.12 -5.83 19.86
N ASP A 218 -1.09 -4.68 19.17
CA ASP A 218 -1.99 -4.36 18.08
C ASP A 218 -1.42 -4.78 16.73
N GLU A 219 -0.18 -4.37 16.44
CA GLU A 219 0.43 -4.54 15.12
C GLU A 219 1.96 -4.47 15.22
N VAL A 220 2.68 -4.92 14.20
CA VAL A 220 4.13 -4.74 14.09
C VAL A 220 4.47 -3.96 12.83
N GLY A 221 5.04 -2.77 12.99
CA GLY A 221 5.36 -1.88 11.89
C GLY A 221 4.11 -1.54 11.06
N THR A 222 4.07 -2.00 9.82
CA THR A 222 2.94 -1.91 8.89
C THR A 222 2.50 -3.29 8.38
N MET A 223 2.74 -4.33 9.18
CA MET A 223 2.59 -5.74 8.79
C MET A 223 1.80 -6.52 9.83
N ASN A 224 1.18 -7.61 9.37
CA ASN A 224 0.55 -8.58 10.25
C ASN A 224 1.57 -9.23 11.18
N ILE A 225 1.11 -9.62 12.36
CA ILE A 225 1.86 -10.45 13.30
C ILE A 225 1.12 -11.76 13.53
N ALA A 226 1.86 -12.86 13.58
CA ALA A 226 1.35 -14.16 13.93
C ALA A 226 2.18 -14.74 15.09
N PHE A 227 1.50 -15.32 16.08
CA PHE A 227 2.14 -15.97 17.22
C PHE A 227 2.07 -17.48 17.05
N ASN A 228 3.21 -18.15 17.19
CA ASN A 228 3.27 -19.60 17.28
C ASN A 228 3.61 -20.02 18.70
N ARG A 229 2.75 -20.83 19.34
CA ARG A 229 3.02 -21.41 20.66
C ARG A 229 3.88 -22.66 20.49
N VAL A 230 5.16 -22.51 20.75
CA VAL A 230 6.09 -23.66 20.79
C VAL A 230 6.00 -24.31 22.17
N LYS A 231 5.90 -25.64 22.22
CA LYS A 231 5.97 -26.38 23.50
C LYS A 231 7.39 -26.31 24.03
N PRO A 232 7.59 -26.27 25.38
CA PRO A 232 8.94 -26.22 25.95
C PRO A 232 9.88 -27.33 25.46
N ASP A 233 9.35 -28.49 25.12
CA ASP A 233 10.12 -29.64 24.64
C ASP A 233 10.59 -29.52 23.18
N ASP A 234 10.00 -28.61 22.40
CA ASP A 234 10.36 -28.34 20.98
C ASP A 234 11.50 -27.30 20.87
N LEU A 235 11.98 -26.76 22.01
CA LEU A 235 13.05 -25.74 22.08
C LEU A 235 14.44 -26.30 22.39
N ARG A 236 14.63 -27.63 22.31
CA ARG A 236 15.91 -28.32 22.55
C ARG A 236 16.67 -28.64 21.28
#